data_8675da424a2ffe5b06faf87281b8d8de
#
_entry.id   8675da424a2ffe5b06faf87281b8d8de
#
_cell.length_a   1.000
_cell.length_b   1.000
_cell.length_c   1.000
_cell.angle_alpha   90.00
_cell.angle_beta   90.00
_cell.angle_gamma   90.00
#
_symmetry.space_group_name_H-M   'P 1'
#
loop_
_entity.id
_entity.type
_entity.pdbx_description
1 polymer ?
#
loop_
_entity_poly.entity_id
_entity_poly.type
_entity_poly.pdbx_seq_one_letter_code
_entity_poly.pdbx_strand_id
1 'polypeptide(L)'
;ASWCTRGQDRRRVAPQGFVLLAYLRAMLVGVDEFGHALKPHTGLCERKHFFMSVYDQLQALNITLPVLGAPAGAYLPFVQTGNLVFLSGHLARKDGQVWQGQLGGAISTEEGQQAARAIAIELMGTLQAACGGDLNRVKRIVKVMSLVNSTPTFTEQHLVTNGCSELLGQVFGDKGKHARSAFGVAQIPLGACVEIELIAEIE
;
A
#
# COMPACT_ATOMS: atom_id res chain seq x y z
N ALA A 1 -50.02 -8.41 -42.44
CA ALA A 1 -50.02 -9.29 -43.59
C ALA A 1 -48.68 -10.01 -43.72
N SER A 2 -48.81 -11.36 -43.70
CA SER A 2 -47.93 -12.35 -44.37
C SER A 2 -46.55 -12.63 -43.76
N TRP A 3 -46.36 -13.65 -42.95
CA TRP A 3 -46.02 -15.06 -43.16
C TRP A 3 -44.80 -15.27 -44.06
N CYS A 4 -43.71 -15.83 -43.54
CA CYS A 4 -43.14 -17.10 -44.04
C CYS A 4 -42.15 -17.73 -43.08
N THR A 5 -42.33 -19.02 -42.92
CA THR A 5 -41.73 -20.05 -42.10
C THR A 5 -40.46 -20.65 -42.72
N ARG A 6 -39.71 -21.41 -41.88
CA ARG A 6 -38.72 -22.53 -42.08
C ARG A 6 -37.27 -22.06 -41.96
N GLY A 7 -36.36 -22.81 -41.27
CA GLY A 7 -36.32 -24.23 -41.00
C GLY A 7 -35.34 -24.56 -39.88
N GLN A 8 -35.64 -25.70 -39.26
CA GLN A 8 -34.83 -26.32 -38.19
C GLN A 8 -33.55 -26.92 -38.78
N ASP A 9 -32.41 -26.58 -38.19
CA ASP A 9 -31.21 -27.42 -38.33
C ASP A 9 -30.84 -27.95 -36.95
N ARG A 10 -31.17 -29.22 -36.72
CA ARG A 10 -30.82 -29.99 -35.51
C ARG A 10 -29.39 -30.49 -35.68
N ARG A 11 -28.39 -29.76 -35.16
CA ARG A 11 -27.07 -30.36 -34.90
C ARG A 11 -27.06 -30.94 -33.51
N ARG A 12 -26.90 -32.25 -33.45
CA ARG A 12 -26.76 -33.01 -32.20
C ARG A 12 -25.48 -32.57 -31.49
N VAL A 13 -25.58 -31.96 -30.33
CA VAL A 13 -24.50 -31.76 -29.42
C VAL A 13 -24.38 -33.00 -28.55
N ALA A 14 -23.24 -33.68 -28.62
CA ALA A 14 -22.93 -34.82 -27.79
C ALA A 14 -22.86 -34.38 -26.30
N PRO A 15 -23.28 -35.20 -25.34
CA PRO A 15 -23.31 -34.81 -23.94
C PRO A 15 -21.89 -34.76 -23.36
N GLN A 16 -21.41 -33.58 -23.02
CA GLN A 16 -20.13 -33.31 -22.34
C GLN A 16 -20.10 -33.79 -20.88
N GLY A 17 -21.10 -34.53 -20.42
CA GLY A 17 -21.22 -34.98 -19.04
C GLY A 17 -20.37 -36.18 -18.64
N PHE A 18 -19.89 -36.98 -19.60
CA PHE A 18 -19.21 -38.25 -19.29
C PHE A 18 -17.72 -38.15 -19.03
N VAL A 19 -17.05 -37.13 -19.54
CA VAL A 19 -15.61 -36.95 -19.36
C VAL A 19 -15.29 -36.37 -17.97
N LEU A 20 -16.17 -35.53 -17.42
CA LEU A 20 -15.96 -34.89 -16.12
C LEU A 20 -16.08 -35.87 -14.93
N LEU A 21 -16.93 -36.90 -15.04
CA LEU A 21 -17.11 -37.91 -14.00
C LEU A 21 -15.91 -38.88 -13.91
N ALA A 22 -15.24 -39.16 -15.01
CA ALA A 22 -14.04 -40.01 -15.01
C ALA A 22 -12.84 -39.29 -14.38
N TYR A 23 -12.68 -37.99 -14.62
CA TYR A 23 -11.60 -37.17 -14.00
C TYR A 23 -11.79 -36.98 -12.48
N LEU A 24 -13.02 -36.79 -12.02
CA LEU A 24 -13.32 -36.68 -10.57
C LEU A 24 -13.12 -37.99 -9.80
N ARG A 25 -13.30 -39.16 -10.46
CA ARG A 25 -13.06 -40.46 -9.82
C ARG A 25 -11.57 -40.81 -9.72
N ALA A 26 -10.75 -40.38 -10.67
CA ALA A 26 -9.30 -40.62 -10.63
C ALA A 26 -8.58 -39.78 -9.54
N MET A 27 -9.11 -38.58 -9.20
CA MET A 27 -8.55 -37.77 -8.11
C MET A 27 -8.87 -38.28 -6.70
N LEU A 28 -9.91 -39.11 -6.53
CA LEU A 28 -10.33 -39.60 -5.21
C LEU A 28 -9.67 -40.91 -4.79
N VAL A 29 -9.02 -41.64 -5.71
CA VAL A 29 -8.49 -42.99 -5.43
C VAL A 29 -6.96 -43.08 -5.52
N GLY A 30 -6.27 -42.01 -5.95
CA GLY A 30 -4.80 -41.98 -5.97
C GLY A 30 -4.13 -43.05 -6.86
N VAL A 31 -4.79 -43.48 -7.96
CA VAL A 31 -4.28 -44.41 -8.95
C VAL A 31 -4.27 -43.77 -10.34
N ASP A 32 -3.33 -44.17 -11.19
CA ASP A 32 -3.34 -43.80 -12.61
C ASP A 32 -4.40 -44.58 -13.41
N GLU A 33 -4.57 -44.26 -14.67
CA GLU A 33 -5.52 -44.90 -15.56
C GLU A 33 -5.24 -46.40 -15.79
N PHE A 34 -4.12 -46.92 -15.33
CA PHE A 34 -3.74 -48.35 -15.38
C PHE A 34 -3.84 -49.04 -14.00
N GLY A 35 -4.39 -48.38 -12.97
CA GLY A 35 -4.61 -48.94 -11.64
C GLY A 35 -3.38 -49.02 -10.73
N HIS A 36 -2.29 -48.34 -11.08
CA HIS A 36 -1.11 -48.28 -10.22
C HIS A 36 -1.22 -47.17 -9.18
N ALA A 37 -0.90 -47.50 -7.91
CA ALA A 37 -0.85 -46.50 -6.85
C ALA A 37 0.14 -45.38 -7.18
N LEU A 38 -0.37 -44.15 -7.32
CA LEU A 38 0.47 -42.96 -7.45
C LEU A 38 1.27 -42.79 -6.17
N LYS A 39 2.59 -42.92 -6.25
CA LYS A 39 3.46 -42.56 -5.13
C LYS A 39 3.15 -41.10 -4.77
N PRO A 40 2.89 -40.79 -3.47
CA PRO A 40 2.70 -39.40 -3.09
C PRO A 40 3.96 -38.64 -3.48
N HIS A 41 3.82 -37.72 -4.45
CA HIS A 41 4.84 -36.72 -4.68
C HIS A 41 4.89 -35.83 -3.42
N THR A 42 5.76 -36.20 -2.48
CA THR A 42 6.13 -35.38 -1.32
C THR A 42 7.04 -34.24 -1.74
N GLY A 43 6.78 -33.68 -2.91
CA GLY A 43 7.30 -32.41 -3.36
C GLY A 43 6.28 -31.32 -3.05
N LEU A 44 5.91 -31.13 -1.77
CA LEU A 44 5.46 -29.82 -1.33
C LEU A 44 6.67 -28.89 -1.58
N CYS A 45 6.65 -28.25 -2.75
CA CYS A 45 7.40 -27.02 -2.93
C CYS A 45 6.76 -26.05 -1.93
N GLU A 46 7.22 -26.09 -0.67
CA GLU A 46 7.04 -24.97 0.24
C GLU A 46 7.53 -23.76 -0.53
N ARG A 47 6.59 -23.01 -1.12
CA ARG A 47 6.87 -21.61 -1.44
C ARG A 47 7.20 -20.99 -0.10
N LYS A 48 8.48 -21.03 0.27
CA LYS A 48 9.01 -20.08 1.23
C LYS A 48 8.63 -18.73 0.66
N HIS A 49 7.53 -18.15 1.17
CA HIS A 49 7.31 -16.73 1.04
C HIS A 49 8.57 -16.12 1.68
N PHE A 50 9.52 -15.78 0.84
CA PHE A 50 10.66 -14.98 1.23
C PHE A 50 10.04 -13.63 1.61
N PHE A 51 9.70 -13.48 2.90
CA PHE A 51 9.27 -12.21 3.43
C PHE A 51 10.48 -11.30 3.33
N MET A 52 10.51 -10.49 2.27
CA MET A 52 11.48 -9.42 2.17
C MET A 52 11.32 -8.53 3.39
N SER A 53 12.42 -8.27 4.09
CA SER A 53 12.40 -7.35 5.23
C SER A 53 12.03 -5.94 4.75
N VAL A 54 11.62 -5.08 5.67
CA VAL A 54 11.38 -3.66 5.37
C VAL A 54 12.60 -3.02 4.72
N TYR A 55 13.81 -3.42 5.16
CA TYR A 55 15.07 -2.88 4.61
C TYR A 55 15.37 -3.39 3.21
N ASP A 56 15.02 -4.64 2.87
CA ASP A 56 15.15 -5.16 1.50
C ASP A 56 14.25 -4.38 0.53
N GLN A 57 13.02 -4.03 0.99
CA GLN A 57 12.09 -3.20 0.21
C GLN A 57 12.63 -1.78 0.02
N LEU A 58 13.15 -1.15 1.06
CA LEU A 58 13.77 0.17 0.97
C LEU A 58 14.95 0.16 0.01
N GLN A 59 15.80 -0.87 0.07
CA GLN A 59 16.93 -1.04 -0.85
C GLN A 59 16.46 -1.21 -2.31
N ALA A 60 15.45 -2.06 -2.54
CA ALA A 60 14.88 -2.28 -3.87
C ALA A 60 14.26 -1.00 -4.47
N LEU A 61 13.76 -0.11 -3.63
CA LEU A 61 13.21 1.20 -4.00
C LEU A 61 14.27 2.32 -4.07
N ASN A 62 15.55 2.02 -3.80
CA ASN A 62 16.65 2.97 -3.68
C ASN A 62 16.36 4.09 -2.66
N ILE A 63 15.74 3.75 -1.53
CA ILE A 63 15.40 4.69 -0.46
C ILE A 63 16.39 4.56 0.68
N THR A 64 17.02 5.68 1.04
CA THR A 64 17.78 5.84 2.27
C THR A 64 16.96 6.69 3.23
N LEU A 65 16.71 6.18 4.43
CA LEU A 65 15.93 6.92 5.43
C LEU A 65 16.79 8.02 6.06
N PRO A 66 16.23 9.21 6.27
CA PRO A 66 16.91 10.28 6.97
C PRO A 66 17.07 9.93 8.46
N VAL A 67 18.14 10.44 9.05
CA VAL A 67 18.31 10.41 10.50
C VAL A 67 17.39 11.46 11.11
N LEU A 68 16.71 11.09 12.21
CA LEU A 68 15.82 12.00 12.93
C LEU A 68 16.57 13.27 13.35
N GLY A 69 16.10 14.42 12.87
CA GLY A 69 16.60 15.74 13.25
C GLY A 69 15.98 16.26 14.55
N ALA A 70 16.49 17.40 15.03
CA ALA A 70 15.85 18.10 16.13
C ALA A 70 14.47 18.65 15.69
N PRO A 71 13.44 18.62 16.58
CA PRO A 71 12.13 19.17 16.25
C PRO A 71 12.23 20.69 16.02
N ALA A 72 11.40 21.22 15.13
CA ALA A 72 11.36 22.63 14.79
C ALA A 72 10.68 23.53 15.86
N GLY A 73 10.17 22.95 16.95
CA GLY A 73 9.44 23.66 17.99
C GLY A 73 9.44 22.94 19.33
N ALA A 74 8.64 23.44 20.27
CA ALA A 74 8.53 22.90 21.62
C ALA A 74 7.59 21.67 21.66
N TYR A 75 7.94 20.63 20.87
CA TYR A 75 7.22 19.34 20.82
C TYR A 75 8.19 18.19 20.55
N LEU A 76 7.71 16.97 20.74
CA LEU A 76 8.48 15.76 20.43
C LEU A 76 8.18 15.26 19.02
N PRO A 77 9.14 14.66 18.32
CA PRO A 77 8.92 14.10 16.98
C PRO A 77 7.95 12.92 16.99
N PHE A 78 7.84 12.23 18.11
CA PHE A 78 6.87 11.18 18.36
C PHE A 78 6.59 11.01 19.86
N VAL A 79 5.44 10.41 20.16
CA VAL A 79 5.07 9.98 21.52
C VAL A 79 4.59 8.54 21.43
N GLN A 80 5.03 7.69 22.36
CA GLN A 80 4.57 6.30 22.47
C GLN A 80 3.65 6.14 23.69
N THR A 81 2.55 5.41 23.50
CA THR A 81 1.67 4.97 24.59
C THR A 81 1.26 3.51 24.34
N GLY A 82 1.64 2.62 25.26
CA GLY A 82 1.53 1.18 25.00
C GLY A 82 2.31 0.80 23.72
N ASN A 83 1.66 0.13 22.80
CA ASN A 83 2.23 -0.26 21.51
C ASN A 83 1.98 0.77 20.40
N LEU A 84 1.29 1.88 20.68
CA LEU A 84 1.01 2.91 19.69
C LEU A 84 2.04 4.02 19.73
N VAL A 85 2.53 4.38 18.54
CA VAL A 85 3.42 5.52 18.34
C VAL A 85 2.69 6.55 17.49
N PHE A 86 2.62 7.78 18.00
CA PHE A 86 2.04 8.94 17.36
C PHE A 86 3.20 9.82 16.86
N LEU A 87 3.32 9.95 15.55
CA LEU A 87 4.34 10.81 14.94
C LEU A 87 3.75 12.20 14.68
N SER A 88 4.52 13.22 15.01
CA SER A 88 4.20 14.60 14.68
C SER A 88 4.13 14.84 13.18
N GLY A 89 3.46 15.91 12.76
CA GLY A 89 3.36 16.31 11.36
C GLY A 89 4.72 16.56 10.72
N HIS A 90 4.91 16.04 9.52
CA HIS A 90 6.10 16.27 8.70
C HIS A 90 5.71 17.09 7.48
N LEU A 91 6.46 18.17 7.25
CA LEU A 91 6.27 19.06 6.10
C LEU A 91 6.99 18.51 4.87
N ALA A 92 6.37 18.66 3.70
CA ALA A 92 7.03 18.31 2.45
C ALA A 92 8.32 19.11 2.24
N ARG A 93 9.39 18.40 1.86
CA ARG A 93 10.68 19.00 1.50
C ARG A 93 11.11 18.57 0.11
N LYS A 94 11.78 19.51 -0.57
CA LYS A 94 12.45 19.27 -1.85
C LYS A 94 13.83 19.92 -1.77
N ASP A 95 14.88 19.17 -2.09
CA ASP A 95 16.27 19.63 -2.02
C ASP A 95 16.65 20.25 -0.65
N GLY A 96 16.14 19.65 0.44
CA GLY A 96 16.38 20.09 1.82
C GLY A 96 15.58 21.32 2.26
N GLN A 97 14.84 21.98 1.37
CA GLN A 97 13.98 23.13 1.66
C GLN A 97 12.51 22.72 1.79
N VAL A 98 11.72 23.49 2.55
CA VAL A 98 10.27 23.28 2.60
C VAL A 98 9.69 23.46 1.19
N TRP A 99 8.94 22.46 0.73
CA TRP A 99 8.26 22.53 -0.56
C TRP A 99 7.00 23.38 -0.43
N GLN A 100 7.13 24.64 -0.78
CA GLN A 100 6.08 25.62 -0.65
C GLN A 100 5.17 25.63 -1.87
N GLY A 101 3.91 26.02 -1.67
CA GLY A 101 2.94 26.24 -2.73
C GLY A 101 1.56 25.69 -2.37
N GLN A 102 0.61 25.92 -3.28
CA GLN A 102 -0.78 25.58 -3.09
C GLN A 102 -1.26 24.66 -4.22
N LEU A 103 -1.85 23.52 -3.86
CA LEU A 103 -2.42 22.55 -4.79
C LEU A 103 -3.64 23.16 -5.51
N GLY A 104 -3.73 22.91 -6.81
CA GLY A 104 -4.74 23.56 -7.66
C GLY A 104 -4.40 25.00 -8.03
N GLY A 105 -3.22 25.49 -7.62
CA GLY A 105 -2.60 26.75 -8.01
C GLY A 105 -1.23 26.50 -8.64
N ALA A 106 -0.15 26.78 -7.88
CA ALA A 106 1.23 26.63 -8.35
C ALA A 106 1.71 25.16 -8.34
N ILE A 107 1.06 24.27 -7.62
CA ILE A 107 1.45 22.85 -7.46
C ILE A 107 0.38 21.98 -8.11
N SER A 108 0.81 21.06 -8.98
CA SER A 108 -0.09 20.05 -9.59
C SER A 108 -0.37 18.88 -8.63
N THR A 109 -1.36 18.06 -8.95
CA THR A 109 -1.68 16.85 -8.19
C THR A 109 -0.51 15.87 -8.16
N GLU A 110 0.20 15.71 -9.29
CA GLU A 110 1.37 14.84 -9.41
C GLU A 110 2.55 15.34 -8.56
N GLU A 111 2.80 16.64 -8.54
CA GLU A 111 3.79 17.24 -7.64
C GLU A 111 3.40 17.06 -6.18
N GLY A 112 2.12 17.20 -5.86
CA GLY A 112 1.57 16.90 -4.53
C GLY A 112 1.78 15.44 -4.12
N GLN A 113 1.62 14.49 -5.04
CA GLN A 113 1.94 13.07 -4.78
C GLN A 113 3.43 12.87 -4.50
N GLN A 114 4.31 13.54 -5.25
CA GLN A 114 5.75 13.48 -4.99
C GLN A 114 6.08 14.07 -3.61
N ALA A 115 5.44 15.18 -3.24
CA ALA A 115 5.58 15.80 -1.93
C ALA A 115 5.13 14.85 -0.81
N ALA A 116 3.95 14.21 -0.96
CA ALA A 116 3.44 13.22 0.01
C ALA A 116 4.35 11.98 0.11
N ARG A 117 4.94 11.53 -1.01
CA ARG A 117 5.94 10.46 -1.03
C ARG A 117 7.22 10.84 -0.27
N ALA A 118 7.71 12.07 -0.45
CA ALA A 118 8.88 12.56 0.28
C ALA A 118 8.61 12.59 1.79
N ILE A 119 7.42 13.05 2.22
CA ILE A 119 7.01 13.02 3.63
C ILE A 119 6.99 11.57 4.17
N ALA A 120 6.51 10.59 3.40
CA ALA A 120 6.49 9.21 3.86
C ALA A 120 7.90 8.67 4.17
N ILE A 121 8.92 9.11 3.44
CA ILE A 121 10.33 8.75 3.72
C ILE A 121 10.78 9.38 5.05
N GLU A 122 10.47 10.64 5.28
CA GLU A 122 10.78 11.34 6.55
C GLU A 122 10.04 10.69 7.73
N LEU A 123 8.76 10.35 7.58
CA LEU A 123 7.97 9.65 8.59
C LEU A 123 8.56 8.27 8.92
N MET A 124 9.02 7.52 7.91
CA MET A 124 9.70 6.23 8.16
C MET A 124 11.02 6.40 8.91
N GLY A 125 11.78 7.47 8.66
CA GLY A 125 12.97 7.80 9.43
C GLY A 125 12.65 8.07 10.91
N THR A 126 11.61 8.85 11.18
CA THR A 126 11.13 9.11 12.55
C THR A 126 10.58 7.84 13.21
N LEU A 127 9.83 7.02 12.47
CA LEU A 127 9.31 5.73 12.96
C LEU A 127 10.44 4.74 13.27
N GLN A 128 11.51 4.73 12.47
CA GLN A 128 12.70 3.92 12.74
C GLN A 128 13.32 4.31 14.10
N ALA A 129 13.46 5.59 14.38
CA ALA A 129 13.95 6.06 15.67
C ALA A 129 13.03 5.63 16.82
N ALA A 130 11.71 5.73 16.65
CA ALA A 130 10.73 5.26 17.64
C ALA A 130 10.80 3.74 17.87
N CYS A 131 11.16 2.97 16.86
CA CYS A 131 11.39 1.52 16.93
C CYS A 131 12.78 1.14 17.50
N GLY A 132 13.56 2.09 17.98
CA GLY A 132 14.92 1.83 18.49
C GLY A 132 15.91 1.46 17.38
N GLY A 133 15.67 1.89 16.14
CA GLY A 133 16.53 1.66 14.98
C GLY A 133 16.08 0.49 14.07
N ASP A 134 15.04 -0.25 14.42
CA ASP A 134 14.57 -1.41 13.63
C ASP A 134 13.10 -1.30 13.21
N LEU A 135 12.88 -0.92 11.95
CA LEU A 135 11.53 -0.84 11.34
C LEU A 135 10.81 -2.18 11.21
N ASN A 136 11.49 -3.31 11.31
CA ASN A 136 10.83 -4.63 11.28
C ASN A 136 9.90 -4.81 12.50
N ARG A 137 10.12 -4.06 13.58
CA ARG A 137 9.24 -4.00 14.76
C ARG A 137 7.89 -3.33 14.51
N VAL A 138 7.68 -2.72 13.35
CA VAL A 138 6.37 -2.19 12.96
C VAL A 138 5.41 -3.36 12.73
N LYS A 139 4.34 -3.41 13.51
CA LYS A 139 3.24 -4.37 13.35
C LYS A 139 2.26 -3.91 12.28
N ARG A 140 1.96 -2.61 12.28
CA ARG A 140 1.01 -2.03 11.31
C ARG A 140 1.09 -0.51 11.31
N ILE A 141 0.88 0.09 10.15
CA ILE A 141 0.49 1.49 10.05
C ILE A 141 -1.01 1.58 10.37
N VAL A 142 -1.38 2.37 11.36
CA VAL A 142 -2.77 2.44 11.86
C VAL A 142 -3.54 3.54 11.15
N LYS A 143 -2.97 4.74 11.10
CA LYS A 143 -3.61 5.93 10.56
C LYS A 143 -2.61 6.84 9.87
N VAL A 144 -3.04 7.40 8.74
CA VAL A 144 -2.38 8.53 8.08
C VAL A 144 -3.38 9.68 8.02
N MET A 145 -2.97 10.86 8.47
CA MET A 145 -3.72 12.11 8.28
C MET A 145 -2.90 13.08 7.44
N SER A 146 -3.46 13.51 6.33
CA SER A 146 -2.82 14.41 5.37
C SER A 146 -3.57 15.73 5.27
N LEU A 147 -2.86 16.80 5.54
CA LEU A 147 -3.30 18.16 5.35
C LEU A 147 -2.69 18.67 4.05
N VAL A 148 -3.51 19.23 3.19
CA VAL A 148 -3.11 19.70 1.86
C VAL A 148 -3.40 21.19 1.76
N ASN A 149 -2.36 21.99 1.61
CA ASN A 149 -2.50 23.41 1.31
C ASN A 149 -3.07 23.52 -0.10
N SER A 150 -4.37 23.82 -0.23
CA SER A 150 -5.06 23.77 -1.51
C SER A 150 -5.97 24.97 -1.74
N THR A 151 -6.19 25.29 -3.01
CA THR A 151 -7.18 26.31 -3.40
C THR A 151 -8.59 25.86 -2.99
N PRO A 152 -9.54 26.78 -2.82
CA PRO A 152 -10.94 26.44 -2.45
C PRO A 152 -11.64 25.52 -3.43
N THR A 153 -11.19 25.46 -4.69
CA THR A 153 -11.78 24.65 -5.75
C THR A 153 -11.08 23.31 -5.98
N PHE A 154 -9.94 23.09 -5.33
CA PHE A 154 -9.20 21.84 -5.45
C PHE A 154 -9.89 20.72 -4.65
N THR A 155 -10.14 19.57 -5.27
CA THR A 155 -10.88 18.45 -4.66
C THR A 155 -10.12 17.12 -4.70
N GLU A 156 -8.84 17.13 -5.12
CA GLU A 156 -8.02 15.92 -5.32
C GLU A 156 -7.05 15.63 -4.17
N GLN A 157 -7.32 16.12 -2.95
CA GLN A 157 -6.47 15.89 -1.78
C GLN A 157 -6.22 14.38 -1.52
N HIS A 158 -7.20 13.55 -1.82
CA HIS A 158 -7.11 12.10 -1.70
C HIS A 158 -6.11 11.50 -2.71
N LEU A 159 -6.00 12.06 -3.91
CA LEU A 159 -5.02 11.64 -4.91
C LEU A 159 -3.60 12.06 -4.49
N VAL A 160 -3.43 13.28 -4.01
CA VAL A 160 -2.16 13.77 -3.44
C VAL A 160 -1.64 12.81 -2.39
N THR A 161 -2.49 12.41 -1.44
CA THR A 161 -2.11 11.53 -0.33
C THR A 161 -1.74 10.11 -0.77
N ASN A 162 -2.12 9.68 -1.99
CA ASN A 162 -1.71 8.39 -2.53
C ASN A 162 -0.19 8.24 -2.59
N GLY A 163 0.57 9.31 -2.84
CA GLY A 163 2.03 9.25 -2.84
C GLY A 163 2.62 8.71 -1.54
N CYS A 164 2.02 9.06 -0.39
CA CYS A 164 2.40 8.51 0.92
C CYS A 164 1.88 7.07 1.08
N SER A 165 0.58 6.85 0.84
CA SER A 165 -0.06 5.56 1.10
C SER A 165 0.51 4.43 0.26
N GLU A 166 0.82 4.68 -1.01
CA GLU A 166 1.40 3.71 -1.93
C GLU A 166 2.81 3.33 -1.51
N LEU A 167 3.64 4.30 -1.09
CA LEU A 167 4.97 4.01 -0.60
C LEU A 167 4.94 3.17 0.69
N LEU A 168 4.08 3.50 1.65
CA LEU A 168 3.91 2.70 2.86
C LEU A 168 3.46 1.27 2.53
N GLY A 169 2.58 1.08 1.55
CA GLY A 169 2.18 -0.23 1.05
C GLY A 169 3.32 -0.99 0.38
N GLN A 170 4.16 -0.31 -0.41
CA GLN A 170 5.34 -0.90 -1.06
C GLN A 170 6.38 -1.39 -0.02
N VAL A 171 6.62 -0.60 1.02
CA VAL A 171 7.64 -0.89 2.03
C VAL A 171 7.18 -1.91 3.07
N PHE A 172 5.95 -1.79 3.57
CA PHE A 172 5.43 -2.62 4.66
C PHE A 172 4.47 -3.72 4.22
N GLY A 173 4.11 -3.79 2.93
CA GLY A 173 3.12 -4.74 2.42
C GLY A 173 1.76 -4.57 3.12
N ASP A 174 1.17 -5.68 3.59
CA ASP A 174 -0.12 -5.64 4.28
C ASP A 174 -0.10 -4.85 5.59
N LYS A 175 1.05 -4.75 6.26
CA LYS A 175 1.24 -3.92 7.46
C LYS A 175 1.17 -2.41 7.13
N GLY A 176 1.40 -2.02 5.88
CA GLY A 176 1.31 -0.64 5.40
C GLY A 176 -0.11 -0.16 5.09
N LYS A 177 -1.09 -1.07 5.03
CA LYS A 177 -2.49 -0.72 4.81
C LYS A 177 -3.08 -0.06 6.07
N HIS A 178 -3.66 1.14 5.92
CA HIS A 178 -4.03 2.01 7.04
C HIS A 178 -5.36 2.71 6.82
N ALA A 179 -5.98 3.17 7.90
CA ALA A 179 -7.07 4.12 7.85
C ALA A 179 -6.51 5.51 7.46
N ARG A 180 -7.25 6.29 6.68
CA ARG A 180 -6.77 7.56 6.14
C ARG A 180 -7.80 8.68 6.24
N SER A 181 -7.30 9.91 6.49
CA SER A 181 -8.02 11.15 6.20
C SER A 181 -7.14 12.06 5.33
N ALA A 182 -7.74 12.73 4.36
CA ALA A 182 -7.07 13.71 3.51
C ALA A 182 -8.04 14.86 3.26
N PHE A 183 -7.63 16.10 3.56
CA PHE A 183 -8.47 17.27 3.39
C PHE A 183 -7.63 18.53 3.13
N GLY A 184 -8.27 19.51 2.47
CA GLY A 184 -7.68 20.82 2.26
C GLY A 184 -7.71 21.66 3.54
N VAL A 185 -6.66 22.43 3.75
CA VAL A 185 -6.55 23.39 4.84
C VAL A 185 -6.25 24.78 4.32
N ALA A 186 -6.60 25.80 5.10
CA ALA A 186 -6.40 27.19 4.71
C ALA A 186 -4.89 27.53 4.61
N GLN A 187 -4.08 27.05 5.54
CA GLN A 187 -2.64 27.31 5.64
C GLN A 187 -1.93 26.12 6.25
N ILE A 188 -0.67 25.89 5.84
CA ILE A 188 0.28 24.99 6.50
C ILE A 188 1.47 25.82 6.93
N PRO A 189 2.11 25.53 8.08
CA PRO A 189 3.29 26.24 8.55
C PRO A 189 4.37 26.35 7.45
N LEU A 190 5.05 27.50 7.41
CA LEU A 190 6.09 27.83 6.44
C LEU A 190 5.60 27.83 4.96
N GLY A 191 4.28 27.80 4.72
CA GLY A 191 3.72 27.73 3.38
C GLY A 191 3.89 26.37 2.69
N ALA A 192 4.15 25.30 3.43
CA ALA A 192 4.32 23.97 2.87
C ALA A 192 3.08 23.54 2.06
N CYS A 193 3.30 22.78 0.99
CA CYS A 193 2.20 22.31 0.13
C CYS A 193 1.44 21.14 0.76
N VAL A 194 2.11 20.27 1.52
CA VAL A 194 1.53 19.10 2.19
C VAL A 194 2.18 18.90 3.54
N GLU A 195 1.38 18.47 4.52
CA GLU A 195 1.82 17.97 5.82
C GLU A 195 1.13 16.65 6.12
N ILE A 196 1.87 15.69 6.68
CA ILE A 196 1.31 14.38 7.02
C ILE A 196 1.77 13.96 8.41
N GLU A 197 0.83 13.47 9.22
CA GLU A 197 1.08 12.77 10.48
C GLU A 197 0.69 11.29 10.37
N LEU A 198 1.25 10.46 11.26
CA LEU A 198 1.08 9.03 11.21
C LEU A 198 0.96 8.43 12.61
N ILE A 199 0.10 7.41 12.74
CA ILE A 199 0.03 6.55 13.92
C ILE A 199 0.42 5.14 13.48
N ALA A 200 1.34 4.51 14.21
CA ALA A 200 1.76 3.13 13.98
C ALA A 200 1.62 2.29 15.25
N GLU A 201 1.42 1.00 15.08
CA GLU A 201 1.56 0.00 16.14
C GLU A 201 2.92 -0.69 15.99
N ILE A 202 3.66 -0.81 17.09
CA ILE A 202 4.98 -1.45 17.15
C ILE A 202 4.99 -2.59 18.18
N GLU A 203 6.02 -3.43 18.13
CA GLU A 203 6.28 -4.50 19.12
C GLU A 203 6.88 -3.95 20.39
#